data_de9afd1bdd305db012fca266b46a4c4d
#
_entry.id   de9afd1bdd305db012fca266b46a4c4d
#
_cell.length_a   1.000
_cell.length_b   1.000
_cell.length_c   1.000
_cell.angle_alpha   90.00
_cell.angle_beta   90.00
_cell.angle_gamma   90.00
#
_symmetry.space_group_name_H-M   'P 1'
#
loop_
_entity.id
_entity.type
_entity.pdbx_description
1 polymer ?
#
loop_
_entity_poly.entity_id
_entity_poly.type
_entity_poly.pdbx_seq_one_letter_code
_entity_poly.pdbx_strand_id
1 'polypeptide(L)'
;MRIFQLLSTIAYGDAVSNDTVAMEKAIKQMGYQTRIYAESIVPPLDKKTALAISELKDVSNDDIIIFHMSTGSRLNFDVAKYPCRKIVVYHNITPPEYFKNNDERFSDICEYGLKGAKSLADKVDYCLAVSEFNKKDLLNMGYKCPIDVLPIIIPMSDYDKAPDKSVVKKYSDDYVNILFTGRIAPNKKQENLISAFYYYNRLYNKKSRLILAGSFRYDDPYYIRLTEYTKKLGMGGTVIFTGHIKFDQI
;
A
#
# COMPACT_ATOMS: atom_id res chain seq x y z
N MET A 1 -5.34 30.10 -1.57
CA MET A 1 -4.52 28.88 -1.71
C MET A 1 -5.20 27.75 -0.96
N ARG A 2 -5.63 26.72 -1.67
CA ARG A 2 -6.19 25.47 -1.13
C ARG A 2 -5.22 24.35 -1.50
N ILE A 3 -5.22 23.25 -0.72
CA ILE A 3 -4.37 22.09 -0.99
C ILE A 3 -5.29 20.88 -1.22
N PHE A 4 -5.25 20.33 -2.40
CA PHE A 4 -6.06 19.17 -2.78
C PHE A 4 -5.18 17.92 -2.83
N GLN A 5 -5.58 16.88 -2.12
CA GLN A 5 -4.91 15.60 -2.19
C GLN A 5 -5.67 14.67 -3.13
N LEU A 6 -4.98 14.10 -4.10
CA LEU A 6 -5.57 13.21 -5.11
C LEU A 6 -4.95 11.82 -4.98
N LEU A 7 -5.78 10.78 -5.09
CA LEU A 7 -5.32 9.40 -5.16
C LEU A 7 -6.28 8.54 -6.00
N SER A 8 -5.79 7.43 -6.51
CA SER A 8 -6.59 6.49 -7.32
C SER A 8 -7.70 5.83 -6.51
N THR A 9 -7.37 5.33 -5.32
CA THR A 9 -8.32 4.63 -4.46
C THR A 9 -8.07 4.99 -3.02
N ILE A 10 -9.14 5.26 -2.26
CA ILE A 10 -9.08 5.38 -0.81
C ILE A 10 -9.84 4.22 -0.17
N ALA A 11 -9.18 3.48 0.72
CA ALA A 11 -9.72 2.30 1.37
C ALA A 11 -9.30 2.22 2.84
N TYR A 12 -10.14 1.64 3.68
CA TYR A 12 -9.82 1.42 5.09
C TYR A 12 -8.68 0.42 5.24
N GLY A 13 -7.69 0.76 6.08
CA GLY A 13 -6.55 -0.13 6.36
C GLY A 13 -5.51 -0.22 5.25
N ASP A 14 -5.62 0.61 4.20
CA ASP A 14 -4.60 0.73 3.17
C ASP A 14 -3.55 1.77 3.55
N ALA A 15 -2.27 1.46 3.35
CA ALA A 15 -1.15 2.30 3.79
C ALA A 15 -1.15 3.68 3.12
N VAL A 16 -1.41 3.74 1.81
CA VAL A 16 -1.45 5.01 1.05
C VAL A 16 -2.63 5.87 1.51
N SER A 17 -3.77 5.24 1.74
CA SER A 17 -4.98 5.90 2.25
C SER A 17 -4.76 6.49 3.64
N ASN A 18 -4.12 5.72 4.53
CA ASN A 18 -3.80 6.17 5.89
C ASN A 18 -2.81 7.34 5.87
N ASP A 19 -1.78 7.28 5.02
CA ASP A 19 -0.81 8.37 4.83
C ASP A 19 -1.49 9.64 4.32
N THR A 20 -2.38 9.51 3.31
CA THR A 20 -3.16 10.62 2.77
C THR A 20 -4.02 11.30 3.84
N VAL A 21 -4.71 10.53 4.68
CA VAL A 21 -5.55 11.05 5.78
C VAL A 21 -4.68 11.70 6.87
N ALA A 22 -3.54 11.11 7.21
CA ALA A 22 -2.61 11.67 8.18
C ALA A 22 -2.02 13.01 7.68
N MET A 23 -1.66 13.08 6.40
CA MET A 23 -1.19 14.30 5.75
C MET A 23 -2.29 15.38 5.72
N GLU A 24 -3.55 15.01 5.43
CA GLU A 24 -4.68 15.96 5.49
C GLU A 24 -4.83 16.57 6.87
N LYS A 25 -4.70 15.75 7.93
CA LYS A 25 -4.74 16.22 9.31
C LYS A 25 -3.61 17.21 9.61
N ALA A 26 -2.39 16.90 9.19
CA ALA A 26 -1.23 17.79 9.38
C ALA A 26 -1.42 19.12 8.64
N ILE A 27 -1.87 19.09 7.39
CA ILE A 27 -2.13 20.29 6.58
C ILE A 27 -3.20 21.18 7.24
N LYS A 28 -4.27 20.57 7.77
CA LYS A 28 -5.31 21.30 8.53
C LYS A 28 -4.75 21.95 9.80
N GLN A 29 -3.88 21.25 10.53
CA GLN A 29 -3.21 21.79 11.72
C GLN A 29 -2.30 22.98 11.40
N MET A 30 -1.74 23.03 10.20
CA MET A 30 -0.96 24.17 9.70
C MET A 30 -1.84 25.34 9.24
N GLY A 31 -3.16 25.24 9.34
CA GLY A 31 -4.11 26.31 8.99
C GLY A 31 -4.54 26.36 7.52
N TYR A 32 -4.16 25.39 6.72
CA TYR A 32 -4.55 25.36 5.31
C TYR A 32 -5.89 24.66 5.08
N GLN A 33 -6.64 25.16 4.11
CA GLN A 33 -7.82 24.47 3.59
C GLN A 33 -7.35 23.29 2.71
N THR A 34 -7.80 22.08 3.04
CA THR A 34 -7.44 20.88 2.30
C THR A 34 -8.62 19.94 2.17
N ARG A 35 -8.61 19.13 1.11
CA ARG A 35 -9.61 18.08 0.86
C ARG A 35 -9.00 16.94 0.05
N ILE A 36 -9.43 15.72 0.36
CA ILE A 36 -9.05 14.50 -0.35
C ILE A 36 -10.06 14.22 -1.45
N TYR A 37 -9.56 13.85 -2.65
CA TYR A 37 -10.34 13.41 -3.80
C TYR A 37 -9.79 12.09 -4.32
N ALA A 38 -10.67 11.14 -4.65
CA ALA A 38 -10.29 9.83 -5.14
C ALA A 38 -11.09 9.41 -6.38
N GLU A 39 -10.51 8.60 -7.26
CA GLU A 39 -11.25 7.98 -8.36
C GLU A 39 -12.20 6.90 -7.83
N SER A 40 -11.80 6.19 -6.76
CA SER A 40 -12.61 5.17 -6.09
C SER A 40 -12.58 5.35 -4.58
N ILE A 41 -13.76 5.34 -3.95
CA ILE A 41 -13.92 5.37 -2.50
C ILE A 41 -14.51 4.03 -2.08
N VAL A 42 -13.74 3.23 -1.32
CA VAL A 42 -14.13 1.88 -0.91
C VAL A 42 -14.90 1.93 0.41
N PRO A 43 -16.11 1.37 0.49
CA PRO A 43 -16.82 1.26 1.77
C PRO A 43 -15.97 0.55 2.85
N PRO A 44 -16.10 0.92 4.13
CA PRO A 44 -17.08 1.82 4.72
C PRO A 44 -16.74 3.32 4.64
N LEU A 45 -15.67 3.71 3.92
CA LEU A 45 -15.35 5.13 3.76
C LEU A 45 -16.42 5.83 2.92
N ASP A 46 -16.66 7.10 3.22
CA ASP A 46 -17.71 7.91 2.62
C ASP A 46 -17.22 9.32 2.26
N LYS A 47 -18.17 10.19 1.87
CA LYS A 47 -17.91 11.60 1.51
C LYS A 47 -17.31 12.44 2.65
N LYS A 48 -17.36 12.00 3.90
CA LYS A 48 -16.69 12.70 5.01
C LYS A 48 -15.18 12.55 4.90
N THR A 49 -14.72 11.38 4.46
CA THR A 49 -13.30 11.09 4.27
C THR A 49 -12.77 11.66 2.95
N ALA A 50 -13.41 11.37 1.82
CA ALA A 50 -12.97 11.84 0.52
C ALA A 50 -14.16 12.13 -0.40
N LEU A 51 -13.95 12.97 -1.41
CA LEU A 51 -14.89 13.23 -2.49
C LEU A 51 -14.45 12.50 -3.77
N ALA A 52 -15.38 12.28 -4.68
CA ALA A 52 -15.04 11.76 -6.00
C ALA A 52 -14.22 12.79 -6.78
N ILE A 53 -13.27 12.33 -7.60
CA ILE A 53 -12.43 13.24 -8.42
C ILE A 53 -13.28 14.11 -9.36
N SER A 54 -14.43 13.64 -9.80
CA SER A 54 -15.38 14.39 -10.62
C SER A 54 -16.02 15.57 -9.89
N GLU A 55 -15.94 15.61 -8.56
CA GLU A 55 -16.41 16.72 -7.73
C GLU A 55 -15.34 17.81 -7.54
N LEU A 56 -14.09 17.58 -7.97
CA LEU A 56 -13.04 18.59 -7.95
C LEU A 56 -13.28 19.61 -9.05
N LYS A 57 -13.60 20.83 -8.65
CA LYS A 57 -13.90 21.96 -9.56
C LYS A 57 -13.10 23.20 -9.16
N ASP A 58 -12.99 24.12 -10.08
CA ASP A 58 -12.48 25.49 -9.85
C ASP A 58 -11.06 25.51 -9.25
N VAL A 59 -10.17 24.62 -9.70
CA VAL A 59 -8.76 24.63 -9.32
C VAL A 59 -8.09 25.84 -9.98
N SER A 60 -7.52 26.72 -9.15
CA SER A 60 -6.84 27.94 -9.58
C SER A 60 -5.31 27.77 -9.57
N ASN A 61 -4.59 28.71 -10.21
CA ASN A 61 -3.12 28.73 -10.22
C ASN A 61 -2.51 28.87 -8.80
N ASP A 62 -3.27 29.44 -7.84
CA ASP A 62 -2.83 29.64 -6.47
C ASP A 62 -3.02 28.38 -5.59
N ASP A 63 -3.67 27.36 -6.09
CA ASP A 63 -3.88 26.12 -5.35
C ASP A 63 -2.68 25.18 -5.49
N ILE A 64 -2.68 24.11 -4.70
CA ILE A 64 -1.67 23.06 -4.75
C ILE A 64 -2.39 21.72 -4.87
N ILE A 65 -1.93 20.88 -5.78
CA ILE A 65 -2.31 19.46 -5.84
C ILE A 65 -1.17 18.62 -5.28
N ILE A 66 -1.50 17.73 -4.34
CA ILE A 66 -0.64 16.65 -3.87
C ILE A 66 -1.22 15.35 -4.42
N PHE A 67 -0.51 14.71 -5.35
CA PHE A 67 -0.94 13.44 -5.94
C PHE A 67 -0.20 12.26 -5.32
N HIS A 68 -0.94 11.39 -4.63
CA HIS A 68 -0.43 10.14 -4.06
C HIS A 68 -0.38 9.05 -5.14
N MET A 69 0.78 8.86 -5.74
CA MET A 69 0.99 7.94 -6.84
C MET A 69 1.47 6.58 -6.34
N SER A 70 0.62 5.55 -6.44
CA SER A 70 0.89 4.19 -5.93
C SER A 70 0.54 3.06 -6.89
N THR A 71 -0.22 3.34 -7.93
CA THR A 71 -0.71 2.35 -8.90
C THR A 71 -1.02 3.02 -10.23
N GLY A 72 -1.38 2.22 -11.23
CA GLY A 72 -1.87 2.75 -12.50
C GLY A 72 -3.30 3.26 -12.40
N SER A 73 -3.50 4.53 -12.73
CA SER A 73 -4.80 5.18 -12.81
C SER A 73 -4.79 6.31 -13.84
N ARG A 74 -5.96 6.85 -14.16
CA ARG A 74 -6.05 8.00 -15.07
C ARG A 74 -5.37 9.24 -14.49
N LEU A 75 -5.35 9.39 -13.16
CA LEU A 75 -4.68 10.49 -12.48
C LEU A 75 -3.20 10.57 -12.81
N ASN A 76 -2.51 9.46 -13.12
CA ASN A 76 -1.11 9.46 -13.53
C ASN A 76 -0.85 10.31 -14.81
N PHE A 77 -1.89 10.62 -15.57
CA PHE A 77 -1.83 11.48 -16.77
C PHE A 77 -2.59 12.78 -16.56
N ASP A 78 -3.74 12.73 -15.88
CA ASP A 78 -4.66 13.87 -15.79
C ASP A 78 -4.16 14.96 -14.82
N VAL A 79 -3.34 14.61 -13.84
CA VAL A 79 -2.75 15.58 -12.89
C VAL A 79 -1.97 16.69 -13.62
N ALA A 80 -1.31 16.36 -14.71
CA ALA A 80 -0.58 17.35 -15.52
C ALA A 80 -1.46 18.46 -16.11
N LYS A 81 -2.77 18.25 -16.24
CA LYS A 81 -3.72 19.20 -16.85
C LYS A 81 -4.16 20.32 -15.91
N TYR A 82 -3.94 20.18 -14.61
CA TYR A 82 -4.31 21.22 -13.66
C TYR A 82 -3.36 22.41 -13.73
N PRO A 83 -3.85 23.66 -13.60
CA PRO A 83 -3.05 24.87 -13.79
C PRO A 83 -2.15 25.21 -12.59
N CYS A 84 -2.39 24.59 -11.44
CA CYS A 84 -1.73 24.86 -10.16
C CYS A 84 -0.39 24.13 -10.00
N ARG A 85 0.31 24.39 -8.91
CA ARG A 85 1.50 23.63 -8.49
C ARG A 85 1.13 22.17 -8.20
N LYS A 86 1.97 21.25 -8.66
CA LYS A 86 1.79 19.82 -8.54
C LYS A 86 2.94 19.20 -7.75
N ILE A 87 2.59 18.53 -6.67
CA ILE A 87 3.49 17.74 -5.83
C ILE A 87 3.11 16.28 -6.00
N VAL A 88 4.06 15.42 -6.29
CA VAL A 88 3.85 13.96 -6.33
C VAL A 88 4.40 13.34 -5.05
N VAL A 89 3.57 12.59 -4.33
CA VAL A 89 4.01 11.65 -3.29
C VAL A 89 4.08 10.26 -3.92
N TYR A 90 5.30 9.77 -4.11
CA TYR A 90 5.52 8.49 -4.79
C TYR A 90 5.63 7.34 -3.79
N HIS A 91 4.59 6.47 -3.79
CA HIS A 91 4.45 5.31 -2.90
C HIS A 91 4.94 4.00 -3.51
N ASN A 92 5.66 4.06 -4.60
CA ASN A 92 6.06 2.94 -5.45
C ASN A 92 4.92 2.36 -6.29
N ILE A 93 5.19 2.10 -7.55
CA ILE A 93 4.35 1.28 -8.42
C ILE A 93 5.05 -0.07 -8.57
N THR A 94 4.38 -1.14 -8.15
CA THR A 94 4.97 -2.48 -8.19
C THR A 94 5.36 -2.82 -9.64
N PRO A 95 6.59 -3.32 -9.88
CA PRO A 95 6.99 -3.75 -11.20
C PRO A 95 6.04 -4.82 -11.78
N PRO A 96 5.56 -4.68 -13.04
CA PRO A 96 4.53 -5.53 -13.62
C PRO A 96 4.92 -7.01 -13.71
N GLU A 97 6.21 -7.31 -13.80
CA GLU A 97 6.74 -8.67 -13.89
C GLU A 97 6.39 -9.56 -12.68
N TYR A 98 6.12 -8.99 -11.52
CA TYR A 98 5.65 -9.75 -10.35
C TYR A 98 4.27 -10.38 -10.58
N PHE A 99 3.46 -9.79 -11.46
CA PHE A 99 2.09 -10.21 -11.70
C PHE A 99 1.88 -10.92 -13.05
N LYS A 100 2.81 -10.80 -13.99
CA LYS A 100 2.70 -11.28 -15.36
C LYS A 100 2.22 -12.74 -15.50
N ASN A 101 2.62 -13.61 -14.57
CA ASN A 101 2.24 -15.04 -14.59
C ASN A 101 1.12 -15.37 -13.59
N ASN A 102 0.53 -14.39 -12.93
CA ASN A 102 -0.44 -14.61 -11.85
C ASN A 102 -1.72 -13.80 -12.03
N ASP A 103 -1.60 -12.56 -12.47
CA ASP A 103 -2.69 -11.60 -12.67
C ASP A 103 -2.27 -10.61 -13.76
N GLU A 104 -2.53 -10.99 -15.02
CA GLU A 104 -2.18 -10.19 -16.19
C GLU A 104 -2.82 -8.80 -16.14
N ARG A 105 -4.10 -8.71 -15.72
CA ARG A 105 -4.81 -7.45 -15.56
C ARG A 105 -4.09 -6.52 -14.59
N PHE A 106 -3.61 -7.04 -13.47
CA PHE A 106 -2.89 -6.22 -12.49
C PHE A 106 -1.49 -5.85 -13.00
N SER A 107 -0.85 -6.72 -13.78
CA SER A 107 0.40 -6.42 -14.50
C SER A 107 0.21 -5.23 -15.44
N ASP A 108 -0.87 -5.21 -16.24
CA ASP A 108 -1.19 -4.12 -17.17
C ASP A 108 -1.46 -2.80 -16.43
N ILE A 109 -2.16 -2.84 -15.29
CA ILE A 109 -2.37 -1.68 -14.44
C ILE A 109 -1.04 -1.11 -13.94
N CYS A 110 -0.10 -1.95 -13.50
CA CYS A 110 1.22 -1.52 -13.07
C CYS A 110 2.01 -0.89 -14.23
N GLU A 111 2.00 -1.51 -15.41
CA GLU A 111 2.66 -0.97 -16.60
C GLU A 111 2.09 0.38 -17.02
N TYR A 112 0.75 0.50 -17.04
CA TYR A 112 0.06 1.75 -17.31
C TYR A 112 0.47 2.84 -16.30
N GLY A 113 0.57 2.49 -15.02
CA GLY A 113 1.01 3.39 -13.96
C GLY A 113 2.43 3.88 -14.15
N LEU A 114 3.37 2.99 -14.50
CA LEU A 114 4.76 3.36 -14.78
C LEU A 114 4.90 4.26 -16.03
N LYS A 115 4.10 4.01 -17.08
CA LYS A 115 4.02 4.90 -18.26
C LYS A 115 3.54 6.30 -17.85
N GLY A 116 2.49 6.38 -17.04
CA GLY A 116 1.98 7.64 -16.51
C GLY A 116 2.99 8.36 -15.60
N ALA A 117 3.65 7.62 -14.70
CA ALA A 117 4.70 8.18 -13.85
C ALA A 117 5.81 8.83 -14.69
N LYS A 118 6.33 8.15 -15.71
CA LYS A 118 7.33 8.72 -16.62
C LYS A 118 6.82 9.95 -17.36
N SER A 119 5.53 9.98 -17.75
CA SER A 119 4.95 11.12 -18.45
C SER A 119 4.78 12.38 -17.60
N LEU A 120 4.88 12.26 -16.29
CA LEU A 120 4.81 13.36 -15.34
C LEU A 120 6.18 13.97 -15.00
N ALA A 121 7.29 13.34 -15.39
CA ALA A 121 8.64 13.68 -14.95
C ALA A 121 9.05 15.15 -15.16
N ASP A 122 8.53 15.78 -16.22
CA ASP A 122 8.77 17.20 -16.59
C ASP A 122 7.57 18.12 -16.32
N LYS A 123 6.53 17.63 -15.63
CA LYS A 123 5.23 18.33 -15.48
C LYS A 123 4.83 18.58 -14.03
N VAL A 124 5.70 18.26 -13.10
CA VAL A 124 5.48 18.43 -11.67
C VAL A 124 6.54 19.33 -11.07
N ASP A 125 6.17 20.03 -10.01
CA ASP A 125 7.02 21.07 -9.43
C ASP A 125 7.88 20.53 -8.28
N TYR A 126 7.44 19.43 -7.64
CA TYR A 126 8.12 18.85 -6.49
C TYR A 126 7.72 17.38 -6.31
N CYS A 127 8.61 16.58 -5.74
CA CYS A 127 8.32 15.20 -5.38
C CYS A 127 8.70 14.89 -3.93
N LEU A 128 7.86 14.06 -3.30
CA LEU A 128 8.13 13.39 -2.04
C LEU A 128 8.18 11.88 -2.31
N ALA A 129 9.31 11.26 -2.06
CA ALA A 129 9.47 9.82 -2.18
C ALA A 129 9.37 9.18 -0.79
N VAL A 130 8.65 8.07 -0.65
CA VAL A 130 8.48 7.44 0.67
C VAL A 130 9.71 6.70 1.17
N SER A 131 10.77 6.63 0.36
CA SER A 131 12.07 6.04 0.72
C SER A 131 13.17 6.50 -0.24
N GLU A 132 14.42 6.30 0.13
CA GLU A 132 15.57 6.53 -0.77
C GLU A 132 15.51 5.64 -2.03
N PHE A 133 14.96 4.43 -1.92
CA PHE A 133 14.71 3.56 -3.07
C PHE A 133 13.76 4.24 -4.06
N ASN A 134 12.62 4.73 -3.57
CA ASN A 134 11.63 5.41 -4.39
C ASN A 134 12.14 6.74 -4.98
N LYS A 135 13.02 7.46 -4.26
CA LYS A 135 13.71 8.62 -4.81
C LYS A 135 14.57 8.25 -6.01
N LYS A 136 15.34 7.16 -5.90
CA LYS A 136 16.13 6.66 -7.04
C LYS A 136 15.28 6.26 -8.23
N ASP A 137 14.11 5.66 -7.98
CA ASP A 137 13.16 5.32 -9.04
C ASP A 137 12.67 6.56 -9.79
N LEU A 138 12.29 7.63 -9.08
CA LEU A 138 11.88 8.89 -9.70
C LEU A 138 13.03 9.48 -10.56
N LEU A 139 14.25 9.51 -10.03
CA LEU A 139 15.42 9.97 -10.78
C LEU A 139 15.64 9.13 -12.06
N ASN A 140 15.52 7.81 -11.96
CA ASN A 140 15.63 6.90 -13.11
C ASN A 140 14.50 7.08 -14.13
N MET A 141 13.31 7.54 -13.70
CA MET A 141 12.20 7.89 -14.57
C MET A 141 12.38 9.26 -15.26
N GLY A 142 13.41 10.03 -14.88
CA GLY A 142 13.76 11.30 -15.52
C GLY A 142 13.21 12.55 -14.81
N TYR A 143 12.74 12.44 -13.57
CA TYR A 143 12.32 13.61 -12.78
C TYR A 143 13.49 14.54 -12.50
N LYS A 144 13.30 15.84 -12.77
CA LYS A 144 14.32 16.90 -12.59
C LYS A 144 13.95 17.91 -11.49
N CYS A 145 12.70 17.92 -11.05
CA CYS A 145 12.26 18.76 -9.94
C CYS A 145 12.96 18.33 -8.63
N PRO A 146 12.95 19.17 -7.57
CA PRO A 146 13.43 18.74 -6.26
C PRO A 146 12.68 17.50 -5.77
N ILE A 147 13.42 16.54 -5.18
CA ILE A 147 12.89 15.28 -4.65
C ILE A 147 13.41 15.09 -3.24
N ASP A 148 12.54 15.14 -2.24
CA ASP A 148 12.87 14.80 -0.86
C ASP A 148 12.28 13.46 -0.45
N VAL A 149 12.83 12.88 0.63
CA VAL A 149 12.33 11.65 1.22
C VAL A 149 11.43 12.00 2.40
N LEU A 150 10.17 11.59 2.31
CA LEU A 150 9.19 11.67 3.38
C LEU A 150 8.61 10.26 3.61
N PRO A 151 9.07 9.53 4.63
CA PRO A 151 8.50 8.21 4.95
C PRO A 151 7.00 8.31 5.24
N ILE A 152 6.28 7.21 4.97
CA ILE A 152 4.85 7.09 5.27
C ILE A 152 4.57 7.48 6.72
N ILE A 153 3.58 8.34 6.93
CA ILE A 153 3.17 8.81 8.24
C ILE A 153 2.43 7.67 8.96
N ILE A 154 3.01 7.18 10.04
CA ILE A 154 2.43 6.13 10.87
C ILE A 154 1.97 6.77 12.19
N PRO A 155 0.65 6.84 12.46
CA PRO A 155 0.15 7.33 13.75
C PRO A 155 0.44 6.27 14.84
N MET A 156 1.56 6.41 15.53
CA MET A 156 2.02 5.43 16.54
C MET A 156 0.99 5.20 17.65
N SER A 157 0.19 6.21 18.00
CA SER A 157 -0.92 6.08 18.95
C SER A 157 -1.96 5.02 18.56
N ASP A 158 -2.08 4.70 17.28
CA ASP A 158 -3.01 3.68 16.82
C ASP A 158 -2.60 2.27 17.23
N TYR A 159 -1.32 2.10 17.61
CA TYR A 159 -0.74 0.84 18.06
C TYR A 159 -0.74 0.71 19.60
N ASP A 160 -1.03 1.80 20.33
CA ASP A 160 -1.20 1.80 21.79
C ASP A 160 -2.59 1.27 22.19
N LYS A 161 -2.87 0.03 21.85
CA LYS A 161 -4.15 -0.63 22.12
C LYS A 161 -3.96 -1.82 23.03
N ALA A 162 -4.98 -2.08 23.89
CA ALA A 162 -5.03 -3.32 24.61
C ALA A 162 -5.15 -4.50 23.62
N PRO A 163 -4.35 -5.58 23.79
CA PRO A 163 -4.40 -6.71 22.87
C PRO A 163 -5.76 -7.43 22.94
N ASP A 164 -6.23 -7.95 21.82
CA ASP A 164 -7.43 -8.79 21.77
C ASP A 164 -7.19 -10.09 22.57
N LYS A 165 -7.95 -10.25 23.66
CA LYS A 165 -7.81 -11.39 24.58
C LYS A 165 -8.06 -12.74 23.89
N SER A 166 -8.90 -12.79 22.85
CA SER A 166 -9.18 -14.02 22.11
C SER A 166 -8.00 -14.44 21.24
N VAL A 167 -7.33 -13.48 20.62
CA VAL A 167 -6.12 -13.72 19.81
C VAL A 167 -4.97 -14.12 20.72
N VAL A 168 -4.76 -13.41 21.83
CA VAL A 168 -3.74 -13.78 22.81
C VAL A 168 -3.96 -15.20 23.30
N LYS A 169 -5.18 -15.56 23.74
CA LYS A 169 -5.52 -16.92 24.19
C LYS A 169 -5.26 -17.99 23.11
N LYS A 170 -5.54 -17.67 21.84
CA LYS A 170 -5.35 -18.60 20.72
C LYS A 170 -3.89 -18.95 20.48
N TYR A 171 -2.99 -18.03 20.76
CA TYR A 171 -1.57 -18.14 20.45
C TYR A 171 -0.65 -18.13 21.68
N SER A 172 -1.19 -18.31 22.89
CA SER A 172 -0.45 -18.32 24.16
C SER A 172 -0.04 -19.71 24.63
N ASP A 173 0.04 -20.69 23.73
CA ASP A 173 0.61 -21.99 23.98
C ASP A 173 2.16 -21.96 23.96
N ASP A 174 2.81 -23.12 24.03
CA ASP A 174 4.27 -23.26 24.04
C ASP A 174 4.92 -23.21 22.64
N TYR A 175 4.17 -22.80 21.60
CA TYR A 175 4.71 -22.62 20.25
C TYR A 175 5.31 -21.23 20.06
N VAL A 176 6.45 -21.16 19.38
CA VAL A 176 6.98 -19.90 18.88
C VAL A 176 6.15 -19.45 17.67
N ASN A 177 5.56 -18.28 17.77
CA ASN A 177 4.78 -17.66 16.70
C ASN A 177 5.69 -16.77 15.86
N ILE A 178 5.83 -17.08 14.56
CA ILE A 178 6.49 -16.24 13.59
C ILE A 178 5.39 -15.58 12.76
N LEU A 179 5.29 -14.24 12.84
CA LEU A 179 4.23 -13.49 12.20
C LEU A 179 4.74 -12.76 10.95
N PHE A 180 4.00 -12.86 9.87
CA PHE A 180 4.09 -11.99 8.71
C PHE A 180 2.75 -11.30 8.50
N THR A 181 2.76 -9.96 8.36
CA THR A 181 1.58 -9.16 8.04
C THR A 181 1.66 -8.62 6.63
N GLY A 182 0.61 -8.79 5.86
CA GLY A 182 0.51 -8.28 4.50
C GLY A 182 -0.34 -9.16 3.59
N ARG A 183 -0.93 -8.55 2.56
CA ARG A 183 -1.72 -9.28 1.56
C ARG A 183 -0.92 -10.44 0.98
N ILE A 184 -1.56 -11.58 0.78
CA ILE A 184 -0.96 -12.72 0.08
C ILE A 184 -0.91 -12.37 -1.41
N ALA A 185 0.29 -12.06 -1.90
CA ALA A 185 0.50 -11.58 -3.27
C ALA A 185 1.93 -11.86 -3.74
N PRO A 186 2.14 -12.06 -5.06
CA PRO A 186 3.43 -12.48 -5.62
C PRO A 186 4.61 -11.55 -5.30
N ASN A 187 4.36 -10.25 -5.19
CA ASN A 187 5.39 -9.27 -4.82
C ASN A 187 5.83 -9.34 -3.36
N LYS A 188 5.13 -10.10 -2.52
CA LYS A 188 5.48 -10.31 -1.10
C LYS A 188 6.31 -11.56 -0.87
N LYS A 189 6.45 -12.43 -1.89
CA LYS A 189 7.34 -13.59 -1.89
C LYS A 189 7.13 -14.54 -0.69
N GLN A 190 5.86 -14.81 -0.33
CA GLN A 190 5.57 -15.72 0.79
C GLN A 190 6.15 -17.13 0.60
N GLU A 191 6.37 -17.58 -0.64
CA GLU A 191 7.06 -18.83 -0.93
C GLU A 191 8.48 -18.89 -0.31
N ASN A 192 9.22 -17.77 -0.35
CA ASN A 192 10.54 -17.69 0.26
C ASN A 192 10.45 -17.74 1.79
N LEU A 193 9.44 -17.08 2.36
CA LEU A 193 9.19 -17.11 3.80
C LEU A 193 8.81 -18.51 4.30
N ILE A 194 7.93 -19.23 3.56
CA ILE A 194 7.56 -20.61 3.86
C ILE A 194 8.79 -21.51 3.77
N SER A 195 9.64 -21.32 2.76
CA SER A 195 10.90 -22.08 2.61
C SER A 195 11.83 -21.84 3.80
N ALA A 196 12.05 -20.59 4.18
CA ALA A 196 12.90 -20.24 5.33
C ALA A 196 12.33 -20.83 6.63
N PHE A 197 11.01 -20.73 6.82
CA PHE A 197 10.33 -21.30 7.98
C PHE A 197 10.42 -22.84 8.02
N TYR A 198 10.35 -23.51 6.86
CA TYR A 198 10.55 -24.97 6.79
C TYR A 198 11.90 -25.40 7.41
N TYR A 199 12.98 -24.72 7.03
CA TYR A 199 14.31 -25.02 7.59
C TYR A 199 14.39 -24.67 9.06
N TYR A 200 13.85 -23.51 9.48
CA TYR A 200 13.80 -23.12 10.89
C TYR A 200 13.05 -24.15 11.74
N ASN A 201 11.85 -24.56 11.31
CA ASN A 201 11.03 -25.52 12.05
C ASN A 201 11.74 -26.89 12.16
N ARG A 202 12.40 -27.36 11.10
CA ARG A 202 13.04 -28.66 11.10
C ARG A 202 14.36 -28.71 11.87
N LEU A 203 15.16 -27.67 11.75
CA LEU A 203 16.55 -27.68 12.24
C LEU A 203 16.70 -27.06 13.62
N TYR A 204 15.81 -26.12 13.99
CA TYR A 204 15.96 -25.32 15.19
C TYR A 204 14.83 -25.49 16.19
N ASN A 205 13.55 -25.37 15.78
CA ASN A 205 12.44 -25.45 16.70
C ASN A 205 11.18 -26.06 16.07
N LYS A 206 10.91 -27.32 16.37
CA LYS A 206 9.72 -28.04 15.91
C LYS A 206 8.41 -27.49 16.50
N LYS A 207 8.49 -26.85 17.70
CA LYS A 207 7.37 -26.16 18.34
C LYS A 207 7.29 -24.71 17.86
N SER A 208 7.14 -24.52 16.55
CA SER A 208 6.99 -23.21 15.94
C SER A 208 5.91 -23.23 14.86
N ARG A 209 5.31 -22.10 14.59
CA ARG A 209 4.36 -21.92 13.48
C ARG A 209 4.56 -20.58 12.78
N LEU A 210 4.28 -20.56 11.51
CA LEU A 210 4.27 -19.37 10.68
C LEU A 210 2.83 -18.91 10.49
N ILE A 211 2.55 -17.66 10.88
CA ILE A 211 1.23 -17.04 10.75
C ILE A 211 1.32 -16.00 9.65
N LEU A 212 0.63 -16.23 8.53
CA LEU A 212 0.53 -15.33 7.40
C LEU A 212 -0.78 -14.55 7.50
N ALA A 213 -0.70 -13.37 8.10
CA ALA A 213 -1.84 -12.52 8.38
C ALA A 213 -2.07 -11.52 7.25
N GLY A 214 -3.11 -11.73 6.45
CA GLY A 214 -3.46 -10.84 5.35
C GLY A 214 -4.50 -11.41 4.39
N SER A 215 -5.16 -10.50 3.69
CA SER A 215 -6.22 -10.87 2.75
C SER A 215 -5.70 -11.67 1.55
N PHE A 216 -6.50 -12.59 1.09
CA PHE A 216 -6.35 -13.35 -0.16
C PHE A 216 -7.72 -13.74 -0.69
N ARG A 217 -7.77 -14.20 -1.92
CA ARG A 217 -8.93 -14.86 -2.50
C ARG A 217 -8.64 -16.36 -2.60
N TYR A 218 -9.64 -17.19 -2.31
CA TYR A 218 -9.49 -18.66 -2.37
C TYR A 218 -9.23 -19.18 -3.78
N ASP A 219 -9.68 -18.45 -4.80
CA ASP A 219 -9.49 -18.74 -6.22
C ASP A 219 -8.21 -18.09 -6.81
N ASP A 220 -7.42 -17.39 -6.00
CA ASP A 220 -6.16 -16.77 -6.45
C ASP A 220 -5.11 -17.85 -6.77
N PRO A 221 -4.58 -17.90 -7.99
CA PRO A 221 -3.58 -18.89 -8.39
C PRO A 221 -2.32 -18.87 -7.51
N TYR A 222 -1.92 -17.68 -7.01
CA TYR A 222 -0.76 -17.58 -6.12
C TYR A 222 -1.04 -18.20 -4.75
N TYR A 223 -2.22 -17.94 -4.16
CA TYR A 223 -2.65 -18.57 -2.91
C TYR A 223 -2.74 -20.09 -3.04
N ILE A 224 -3.34 -20.59 -4.12
CA ILE A 224 -3.45 -22.03 -4.41
C ILE A 224 -2.06 -22.67 -4.43
N ARG A 225 -1.12 -22.10 -5.19
CA ARG A 225 0.27 -22.59 -5.24
C ARG A 225 0.96 -22.59 -3.87
N LEU A 226 0.76 -21.57 -3.06
CA LEU A 226 1.34 -21.51 -1.72
C LEU A 226 0.79 -22.60 -0.81
N THR A 227 -0.51 -22.89 -0.87
CA THR A 227 -1.13 -23.95 -0.06
C THR A 227 -0.66 -25.34 -0.51
N GLU A 228 -0.52 -25.57 -1.81
CA GLU A 228 0.05 -26.81 -2.35
C GLU A 228 1.52 -26.96 -1.96
N TYR A 229 2.31 -25.90 -2.06
CA TYR A 229 3.70 -25.89 -1.63
C TYR A 229 3.84 -26.24 -0.16
N THR A 230 3.03 -25.61 0.70
CA THR A 230 2.97 -25.90 2.13
C THR A 230 2.65 -27.36 2.43
N LYS A 231 1.68 -27.95 1.68
CA LYS A 231 1.33 -29.37 1.80
C LYS A 231 2.49 -30.29 1.36
N LYS A 232 3.15 -29.98 0.24
CA LYS A 232 4.32 -30.75 -0.26
C LYS A 232 5.48 -30.78 0.74
N LEU A 233 5.65 -29.70 1.51
CA LEU A 233 6.66 -29.62 2.57
C LEU A 233 6.23 -30.32 3.86
N GLY A 234 5.00 -30.83 3.95
CA GLY A 234 4.45 -31.42 5.19
C GLY A 234 4.18 -30.40 6.28
N MET A 235 4.00 -29.11 5.92
CA MET A 235 3.85 -27.98 6.85
C MET A 235 2.41 -27.50 7.04
N GLY A 236 1.43 -28.22 6.53
CA GLY A 236 0.00 -27.81 6.54
C GLY A 236 -0.59 -27.55 7.92
N GLY A 237 -0.01 -28.08 9.00
CA GLY A 237 -0.43 -27.83 10.39
C GLY A 237 0.31 -26.68 11.07
N THR A 238 1.41 -26.20 10.48
CA THR A 238 2.30 -25.20 11.10
C THR A 238 2.37 -23.88 10.34
N VAL A 239 1.93 -23.84 9.08
CA VAL A 239 1.74 -22.61 8.29
C VAL A 239 0.27 -22.25 8.27
N ILE A 240 -0.08 -21.11 8.82
CA ILE A 240 -1.46 -20.66 9.01
C ILE A 240 -1.71 -19.43 8.13
N PHE A 241 -2.66 -19.53 7.21
CA PHE A 241 -3.19 -18.39 6.45
C PHE A 241 -4.45 -17.89 7.15
N THR A 242 -4.39 -16.68 7.74
CA THR A 242 -5.52 -16.18 8.54
C THR A 242 -6.64 -15.56 7.70
N GLY A 243 -6.32 -15.13 6.48
CA GLY A 243 -7.17 -14.21 5.75
C GLY A 243 -7.07 -12.78 6.29
N HIS A 244 -8.04 -11.94 5.91
CA HIS A 244 -8.12 -10.59 6.43
C HIS A 244 -8.41 -10.62 7.93
N ILE A 245 -7.61 -9.93 8.71
CA ILE A 245 -7.84 -9.69 10.14
C ILE A 245 -8.09 -8.19 10.39
N LYS A 246 -8.91 -7.90 11.36
CA LYS A 246 -9.20 -6.51 11.74
C LYS A 246 -7.96 -5.88 12.38
N PHE A 247 -7.79 -4.59 12.18
CA PHE A 247 -6.65 -3.84 12.74
C PHE A 247 -6.53 -4.00 14.27
N ASP A 248 -7.65 -4.13 14.97
CA ASP A 248 -7.67 -4.32 16.42
C ASP A 248 -7.19 -5.72 16.87
N GLN A 249 -6.95 -6.63 15.94
CA GLN A 249 -6.51 -8.01 16.19
C GLN A 249 -5.07 -8.30 15.71
N ILE A 250 -4.40 -7.26 15.20
CA ILE A 250 -2.98 -7.38 14.77
C ILE A 250 -2.02 -7.10 15.92
#